data_21f7acaf077d89d5b6660db72b0a8d42
#
_entry.id   21f7acaf077d89d5b6660db72b0a8d42
#
_cell.length_a   1.000
_cell.length_b   1.000
_cell.length_c   1.000
_cell.angle_alpha   90.00
_cell.angle_beta   90.00
_cell.angle_gamma   90.00
#
_symmetry.space_group_name_H-M   'P 1'
#
loop_
_entity.id
_entity.type
_entity.pdbx_description
1 polymer ?
#
loop_
_entity_poly.entity_id
_entity_poly.type
_entity_poly.pdbx_seq_one_letter_code
_entity_poly.pdbx_strand_id
1 'polypeptide(L)'
;MHNVTNPFQACNDIFFKPNGVFKAVGENNNWSWMPFILIMAISLVSQYLYVNFVDIEWFAQMNIAAQGDMSPAEEEQMKAFFTRDALLWSSVIGAFFIPIIVNAIYAVYVNLMTRSDDSHVYGFTDWYGFAWW
;
A
#
# COMPACT_ATOMS: atom_id res chain seq x y z
N MET A 1 -16.80 9.30 27.28
CA MET A 1 -15.76 8.77 26.36
C MET A 1 -16.48 8.33 25.10
N HIS A 2 -16.01 8.76 23.92
CA HIS A 2 -16.60 8.32 22.67
C HIS A 2 -16.01 6.95 22.35
N ASN A 3 -16.80 5.90 22.42
CA ASN A 3 -16.35 4.55 22.11
C ASN A 3 -16.53 4.30 20.60
N VAL A 4 -15.47 3.91 19.94
CA VAL A 4 -15.50 3.41 18.56
C VAL A 4 -16.07 1.99 18.60
N THR A 5 -17.20 1.77 17.94
CA THR A 5 -17.98 0.53 18.08
C THR A 5 -17.93 -0.39 16.86
N ASN A 6 -17.44 0.12 15.72
CA ASN A 6 -17.32 -0.66 14.49
C ASN A 6 -16.24 -0.11 13.56
N PRO A 7 -15.72 -0.92 12.61
CA PRO A 7 -14.62 -0.52 11.73
C PRO A 7 -14.98 0.64 10.78
N PHE A 8 -16.24 0.81 10.40
CA PHE A 8 -16.66 1.94 9.55
C PHE A 8 -16.57 3.27 10.30
N GLN A 9 -16.99 3.27 11.56
CA GLN A 9 -16.84 4.43 12.44
C GLN A 9 -15.35 4.73 12.66
N ALA A 10 -14.51 3.70 12.83
CA ALA A 10 -13.07 3.84 12.97
C ALA A 10 -12.44 4.55 11.75
N CYS A 11 -12.86 4.22 10.52
CA CYS A 11 -12.38 4.90 9.30
C CYS A 11 -12.69 6.40 9.27
N ASN A 12 -13.78 6.83 9.87
CA ASN A 12 -14.09 8.26 10.01
C ASN A 12 -13.33 8.89 11.18
N ASP A 13 -13.30 8.22 12.32
CA ASP A 13 -12.75 8.76 13.56
C ASP A 13 -11.22 8.79 13.56
N ILE A 14 -10.53 8.04 12.69
CA ILE A 14 -9.07 8.06 12.57
C ILE A 14 -8.51 9.46 12.29
N PHE A 15 -9.25 10.28 11.54
CA PHE A 15 -8.85 11.65 11.21
C PHE A 15 -9.08 12.66 12.35
N PHE A 16 -9.98 12.38 13.27
CA PHE A 16 -10.38 13.32 14.32
C PHE A 16 -10.02 12.85 15.73
N LYS A 17 -9.99 11.53 15.97
CA LYS A 17 -9.78 10.93 17.30
C LYS A 17 -8.92 9.65 17.19
N PRO A 18 -7.68 9.72 16.65
CA PRO A 18 -6.86 8.55 16.36
C PRO A 18 -6.60 7.65 17.58
N ASN A 19 -6.38 8.24 18.75
CA ASN A 19 -6.13 7.46 19.97
C ASN A 19 -7.29 6.52 20.33
N GLY A 20 -8.53 6.95 20.10
CA GLY A 20 -9.71 6.11 20.33
C GLY A 20 -9.81 4.96 19.33
N VAL A 21 -9.40 5.20 18.09
CA VAL A 21 -9.37 4.17 17.03
C VAL A 21 -8.31 3.13 17.34
N PHE A 22 -7.07 3.52 17.60
CA PHE A 22 -5.98 2.57 17.90
C PHE A 22 -6.28 1.72 19.14
N LYS A 23 -6.92 2.29 20.16
CA LYS A 23 -7.38 1.50 21.31
C LYS A 23 -8.41 0.45 20.89
N ALA A 24 -9.43 0.83 20.11
CA ALA A 24 -10.47 -0.09 19.66
C ALA A 24 -9.92 -1.18 18.71
N VAL A 25 -8.95 -0.83 17.84
CA VAL A 25 -8.26 -1.78 16.96
C VAL A 25 -7.41 -2.76 17.77
N GLY A 26 -6.72 -2.32 18.82
CA GLY A 26 -5.96 -3.19 19.73
C GLY A 26 -6.85 -4.20 20.47
N GLU A 27 -8.10 -3.85 20.75
CA GLU A 27 -9.09 -4.73 21.36
C GLU A 27 -9.79 -5.65 20.34
N ASN A 28 -9.78 -5.29 19.04
CA ASN A 28 -10.47 -5.97 17.94
C ASN A 28 -9.53 -6.22 16.75
N ASN A 29 -8.67 -7.22 16.86
CA ASN A 29 -7.59 -7.52 15.90
C ASN A 29 -8.05 -7.72 14.44
N ASN A 30 -9.30 -8.02 14.19
CA ASN A 30 -9.83 -8.26 12.86
C ASN A 30 -10.29 -6.98 12.11
N TRP A 31 -10.26 -5.80 12.75
CA TRP A 31 -10.76 -4.58 12.12
C TRP A 31 -9.84 -4.04 11.01
N SER A 32 -8.59 -4.47 10.98
CA SER A 32 -7.60 -4.01 9.97
C SER A 32 -7.92 -4.45 8.55
N TRP A 33 -8.85 -5.40 8.33
CA TRP A 33 -9.33 -5.72 6.99
C TRP A 33 -10.02 -4.53 6.30
N MET A 34 -10.62 -3.63 7.06
CA MET A 34 -11.38 -2.50 6.53
C MET A 34 -10.47 -1.48 5.83
N PRO A 35 -9.45 -0.89 6.47
CA PRO A 35 -8.50 -0.01 5.78
C PRO A 35 -7.72 -0.75 4.69
N PHE A 36 -7.40 -2.04 4.87
CA PHE A 36 -6.78 -2.84 3.82
C PHE A 36 -7.61 -2.83 2.53
N ILE A 37 -8.90 -3.20 2.60
CA ILE A 37 -9.78 -3.21 1.42
C ILE A 37 -9.93 -1.80 0.83
N LEU A 38 -10.08 -0.77 1.67
CA LEU A 38 -10.23 0.60 1.21
C LEU A 38 -8.99 1.08 0.44
N ILE A 39 -7.80 0.86 0.98
CA ILE A 39 -6.52 1.21 0.35
C ILE A 39 -6.35 0.45 -0.96
N MET A 40 -6.63 -0.87 -0.98
CA MET A 40 -6.55 -1.68 -2.18
C MET A 40 -7.52 -1.19 -3.26
N ALA A 41 -8.76 -0.91 -2.91
CA ALA A 41 -9.76 -0.42 -3.85
C ALA A 41 -9.34 0.93 -4.47
N ILE A 42 -8.92 1.88 -3.65
CA ILE A 42 -8.44 3.19 -4.11
C ILE A 42 -7.22 3.03 -5.01
N SER A 43 -6.24 2.20 -4.62
CA SER A 43 -5.02 1.97 -5.39
C SER A 43 -5.32 1.35 -6.75
N LEU A 44 -6.15 0.30 -6.80
CA LEU A 44 -6.52 -0.36 -8.04
C LEU A 44 -7.31 0.55 -8.99
N VAL A 45 -8.26 1.32 -8.47
CA VAL A 45 -9.02 2.29 -9.28
C VAL A 45 -8.08 3.36 -9.83
N SER A 46 -7.19 3.90 -9.00
CA SER A 46 -6.23 4.93 -9.43
C SER A 46 -5.29 4.41 -10.52
N GLN A 47 -4.77 3.19 -10.37
CA GLN A 47 -3.91 2.56 -11.38
C GLN A 47 -4.66 2.27 -12.68
N TYR A 48 -5.88 1.76 -12.59
CA TYR A 48 -6.71 1.54 -13.76
C TYR A 48 -6.96 2.84 -14.54
N LEU A 49 -7.32 3.91 -13.85
CA LEU A 49 -7.52 5.22 -14.47
C LEU A 49 -6.20 5.71 -15.09
N TYR A 50 -5.10 5.69 -14.36
CA TYR A 50 -3.80 6.13 -14.86
C TYR A 50 -3.42 5.41 -16.17
N VAL A 51 -3.45 4.08 -16.20
CA VAL A 51 -3.06 3.28 -17.37
C VAL A 51 -4.00 3.54 -18.58
N ASN A 52 -5.27 3.87 -18.33
CA ASN A 52 -6.20 4.18 -19.43
C ASN A 52 -6.04 5.60 -19.99
N PHE A 53 -5.56 6.54 -19.19
CA PHE A 53 -5.39 7.94 -19.62
C PHE A 53 -3.97 8.28 -20.04
N VAL A 54 -2.95 7.51 -19.62
CA VAL A 54 -1.55 7.77 -20.00
C VAL A 54 -1.34 7.47 -21.48
N ASP A 55 -0.56 8.33 -22.15
CA ASP A 55 -0.02 8.04 -23.47
C ASP A 55 1.14 7.03 -23.32
N ILE A 56 0.89 5.81 -23.77
CA ILE A 56 1.82 4.68 -23.60
C ILE A 56 3.11 4.91 -24.40
N GLU A 57 3.01 5.50 -25.58
CA GLU A 57 4.17 5.77 -26.42
C GLU A 57 5.08 6.83 -25.78
N TRP A 58 4.51 7.91 -25.32
CA TRP A 58 5.23 8.93 -24.57
C TRP A 58 5.86 8.36 -23.28
N PHE A 59 5.12 7.56 -22.54
CA PHE A 59 5.61 6.92 -21.33
C PHE A 59 6.79 5.98 -21.60
N ALA A 60 6.73 5.18 -22.68
CA ALA A 60 7.81 4.31 -23.10
C ALA A 60 9.06 5.12 -23.48
N GLN A 61 8.89 6.16 -24.32
CA GLN A 61 9.99 7.03 -24.76
C GLN A 61 10.67 7.71 -23.57
N MET A 62 9.90 8.23 -22.62
CA MET A 62 10.44 8.88 -21.43
C MET A 62 11.27 7.90 -20.57
N ASN A 63 10.80 6.67 -20.39
CA ASN A 63 11.53 5.67 -19.62
C ASN A 63 12.80 5.18 -20.35
N ILE A 64 12.76 5.04 -21.66
CA ILE A 64 13.93 4.68 -22.47
C ILE A 64 14.98 5.81 -22.41
N ALA A 65 14.57 7.04 -22.58
CA ALA A 65 15.47 8.20 -22.50
C ALA A 65 16.14 8.34 -21.11
N ALA A 66 15.46 7.92 -20.06
CA ALA A 66 16.00 7.96 -18.68
C ALA A 66 17.09 6.91 -18.42
N GLN A 67 17.21 5.88 -19.27
CA GLN A 67 18.22 4.82 -19.09
C GLN A 67 19.57 5.12 -19.77
N GLY A 68 19.64 6.21 -20.55
CA GLY A 68 20.88 6.64 -21.24
C GLY A 68 21.07 5.97 -22.59
N ASP A 69 22.34 5.83 -23.01
CA ASP A 69 22.70 5.31 -24.34
C ASP A 69 22.38 3.80 -24.44
N MET A 70 21.33 3.49 -25.16
CA MET A 70 20.93 2.13 -25.51
C MET A 70 21.14 1.87 -26.98
N SER A 71 21.41 0.62 -27.33
CA SER A 71 21.45 0.21 -28.75
C SER A 71 20.03 0.21 -29.34
N PRO A 72 19.84 0.39 -30.64
CA PRO A 72 18.54 0.36 -31.29
C PRO A 72 17.75 -0.94 -31.02
N ALA A 73 18.44 -2.06 -30.87
CA ALA A 73 17.83 -3.34 -30.58
C ALA A 73 17.28 -3.42 -29.13
N GLU A 74 18.01 -2.84 -28.17
CA GLU A 74 17.56 -2.74 -26.78
C GLU A 74 16.36 -1.80 -26.63
N GLU A 75 16.38 -0.67 -27.35
CA GLU A 75 15.23 0.24 -27.38
C GLU A 75 13.97 -0.44 -27.91
N GLU A 76 14.08 -1.21 -28.98
CA GLU A 76 12.96 -1.92 -29.59
C GLU A 76 12.41 -3.01 -28.66
N GLN A 77 13.29 -3.76 -28.00
CA GLN A 77 12.90 -4.72 -26.98
C GLN A 77 12.19 -4.03 -25.82
N MET A 78 12.71 -2.92 -25.32
CA MET A 78 12.10 -2.19 -24.21
C MET A 78 10.73 -1.63 -24.59
N LYS A 79 10.55 -1.08 -25.78
CA LYS A 79 9.25 -0.62 -26.30
C LYS A 79 8.21 -1.75 -26.30
N ALA A 80 8.62 -2.98 -26.60
CA ALA A 80 7.72 -4.13 -26.61
C ALA A 80 7.17 -4.47 -25.21
N PHE A 81 7.87 -4.11 -24.13
CA PHE A 81 7.39 -4.28 -22.76
C PHE A 81 6.39 -3.19 -22.33
N PHE A 82 6.45 -1.99 -22.91
CA PHE A 82 5.55 -0.89 -22.58
C PHE A 82 4.23 -0.99 -23.33
N THR A 83 3.51 -2.08 -23.12
CA THR A 83 2.12 -2.21 -23.58
C THR A 83 1.13 -1.82 -22.47
N ARG A 84 -0.07 -1.41 -22.85
CA ARG A 84 -1.12 -1.07 -21.90
C ARG A 84 -1.42 -2.22 -20.93
N ASP A 85 -1.50 -3.43 -21.47
CA ASP A 85 -1.77 -4.64 -20.66
C ASP A 85 -0.62 -4.95 -19.69
N ALA A 86 0.64 -4.84 -20.15
CA ALA A 86 1.79 -5.05 -19.28
C ALA A 86 1.85 -4.02 -18.16
N LEU A 87 1.58 -2.74 -18.45
CA LEU A 87 1.52 -1.67 -17.44
C LEU A 87 0.36 -1.90 -16.47
N LEU A 88 -0.81 -2.31 -16.96
CA LEU A 88 -1.95 -2.61 -16.10
C LEU A 88 -1.62 -3.75 -15.13
N TRP A 89 -1.13 -4.87 -15.63
CA TRP A 89 -0.81 -6.03 -14.78
C TRP A 89 0.31 -5.73 -13.79
N SER A 90 1.39 -5.08 -14.23
CA SER A 90 2.48 -4.70 -13.32
C SER A 90 2.02 -3.73 -12.23
N SER A 91 1.16 -2.77 -12.58
CA SER A 91 0.57 -1.82 -11.64
C SER A 91 -0.36 -2.50 -10.64
N VAL A 92 -1.21 -3.42 -11.09
CA VAL A 92 -2.11 -4.20 -10.21
C VAL A 92 -1.31 -5.06 -9.24
N ILE A 93 -0.30 -5.78 -9.74
CA ILE A 93 0.59 -6.61 -8.90
C ILE A 93 1.33 -5.72 -7.90
N GLY A 94 1.92 -4.62 -8.35
CA GLY A 94 2.61 -3.67 -7.48
C GLY A 94 1.69 -3.07 -6.41
N ALA A 95 0.52 -2.58 -6.81
CA ALA A 95 -0.46 -2.00 -5.89
C ALA A 95 -0.96 -2.99 -4.82
N PHE A 96 -1.01 -4.28 -5.14
CA PHE A 96 -1.41 -5.32 -4.20
C PHE A 96 -0.26 -5.71 -3.25
N PHE A 97 0.90 -6.05 -3.78
CA PHE A 97 1.98 -6.64 -2.97
C PHE A 97 2.83 -5.60 -2.22
N ILE A 98 3.06 -4.42 -2.81
CA ILE A 98 3.94 -3.43 -2.18
C ILE A 98 3.42 -2.97 -0.80
N PRO A 99 2.16 -2.58 -0.61
CA PRO A 99 1.66 -2.18 0.71
C PRO A 99 1.72 -3.32 1.74
N ILE A 100 1.46 -4.56 1.31
CA ILE A 100 1.54 -5.74 2.18
C ILE A 100 2.97 -5.90 2.71
N ILE A 101 3.97 -5.83 1.81
CA ILE A 101 5.39 -6.00 2.17
C ILE A 101 5.87 -4.82 3.04
N VAL A 102 5.54 -3.59 2.65
CA VAL A 102 5.96 -2.39 3.39
C VAL A 102 5.40 -2.40 4.80
N ASN A 103 4.10 -2.69 4.96
CA ASN A 103 3.48 -2.78 6.28
C ASN A 103 4.06 -3.93 7.12
N ALA A 104 4.42 -5.07 6.49
CA ALA A 104 5.08 -6.16 7.19
C ALA A 104 6.48 -5.76 7.69
N ILE A 105 7.28 -5.08 6.87
CA ILE A 105 8.59 -4.55 7.26
C ILE A 105 8.44 -3.55 8.42
N TYR A 106 7.48 -2.63 8.30
CA TYR A 106 7.19 -1.66 9.36
C TYR A 106 6.79 -2.35 10.67
N ALA A 107 5.90 -3.35 10.61
CA ALA A 107 5.48 -4.10 11.78
C ALA A 107 6.63 -4.87 12.44
N VAL A 108 7.54 -5.47 11.65
CA VAL A 108 8.76 -6.11 12.18
C VAL A 108 9.63 -5.07 12.88
N TYR A 109 9.87 -3.93 12.24
CA TYR A 109 10.70 -2.88 12.83
C TYR A 109 10.14 -2.40 14.18
N VAL A 110 8.85 -2.03 14.24
CA VAL A 110 8.24 -1.55 15.49
C VAL A 110 8.21 -2.64 16.55
N ASN A 111 7.88 -3.88 16.19
CA ASN A 111 7.88 -5.00 17.13
C ASN A 111 9.28 -5.28 17.73
N LEU A 112 10.35 -5.10 16.96
CA LEU A 112 11.72 -5.22 17.47
C LEU A 112 12.08 -4.07 18.41
N MET A 113 11.71 -2.85 18.05
CA MET A 113 12.00 -1.66 18.86
C MET A 113 11.28 -1.67 20.21
N THR A 114 10.06 -2.18 20.24
CA THR A 114 9.23 -2.22 21.46
C THR A 114 9.52 -3.41 22.37
N ARG A 115 10.26 -4.42 21.92
CA ARG A 115 10.66 -5.58 22.74
C ARG A 115 11.48 -5.24 23.99
N SER A 116 12.14 -4.08 24.00
CA SER A 116 12.95 -3.62 25.13
C SER A 116 12.13 -2.98 26.25
N ASP A 117 10.82 -2.81 26.06
CA ASP A 117 9.90 -2.25 27.04
C ASP A 117 9.10 -3.37 27.71
N ASP A 118 9.32 -3.58 29.01
CA ASP A 118 8.65 -4.61 29.82
C ASP A 118 7.13 -4.40 29.92
N SER A 119 6.63 -3.20 29.63
CA SER A 119 5.20 -2.88 29.56
C SER A 119 4.57 -3.25 28.20
N HIS A 120 5.35 -3.72 27.24
CA HIS A 120 4.93 -4.01 25.89
C HIS A 120 4.01 -5.24 25.82
N VAL A 121 2.80 -5.05 25.30
CA VAL A 121 1.76 -6.10 25.23
C VAL A 121 1.43 -6.50 23.78
N TYR A 122 1.91 -5.77 22.77
CA TYR A 122 1.58 -5.98 21.37
C TYR A 122 2.65 -6.81 20.64
N GLY A 123 2.22 -7.79 19.83
CA GLY A 123 3.07 -8.59 18.99
C GLY A 123 3.13 -8.10 17.53
N PHE A 124 3.82 -8.87 16.69
CA PHE A 124 3.94 -8.56 15.25
C PHE A 124 2.57 -8.40 14.56
N THR A 125 1.61 -9.28 14.86
CA THR A 125 0.27 -9.25 14.26
C THR A 125 -0.51 -7.99 14.61
N ASP A 126 -0.33 -7.49 15.84
CA ASP A 126 -0.98 -6.26 16.29
C ASP A 126 -0.38 -5.05 15.58
N TRP A 127 0.97 -4.97 15.51
CA TRP A 127 1.67 -3.92 14.78
C TRP A 127 1.37 -3.95 13.28
N TYR A 128 1.25 -5.13 12.69
CA TYR A 128 0.83 -5.27 11.31
C TYR A 128 -0.61 -4.77 11.09
N GLY A 129 -1.50 -5.09 12.02
CA GLY A 129 -2.86 -4.57 12.03
C GLY A 129 -2.91 -3.04 12.14
N PHE A 130 -2.13 -2.46 13.07
CA PHE A 130 -2.05 -1.00 13.24
C PHE A 130 -1.47 -0.27 12.02
N ALA A 131 -0.55 -0.91 11.29
CA ALA A 131 0.07 -0.32 10.11
C ALA A 131 -0.92 -0.06 8.95
N TRP A 132 -2.09 -0.68 8.98
CA TRP A 132 -3.15 -0.44 8.00
C TRP A 132 -4.05 0.76 8.35
N TRP A 133 -4.02 1.19 9.61
CA TRP A 133 -4.80 2.35 10.10
C TRP A 133 -3.97 3.63 10.10
#